data_b6df01cdd3b53e1b57ff6d3be070a34e
#
_entry.id   b6df01cdd3b53e1b57ff6d3be070a34e
#
_cell.length_a   1.000
_cell.length_b   1.000
_cell.length_c   1.000
_cell.angle_alpha   90.00
_cell.angle_beta   90.00
_cell.angle_gamma   90.00
#
_symmetry.space_group_name_H-M   'P 1'
#
loop_
_entity.id
_entity.type
_entity.pdbx_description
1 polymer ?
#
loop_
_entity_poly.entity_id
_entity_poly.type
_entity_poly.pdbx_seq_one_letter_code
_entity_poly.pdbx_strand_id
1 'polypeptide(L)'
;MKKYVLTLLCPLWLVAQAQKPVATPEKPNVIIVIADDLGYGDLSCYGEKTIHTPAVDALAKQGLRFTNAHTTAATCTPSRYSLLTGLYNWRRNDTGITDGDAAMVIRPEQTTIADLFKTAGYTTGAIGKWHLGLGAEKGGQDWNGFITPGASDIGFDYSYLMAATADRVPCVWIENQRVANYDPSAPISVSYRAP
;
A
#
# COMPACT_ATOMS: atom_id res chain seq x y z
N MET A 1 -17.20 -63.55 63.47
CA MET A 1 -16.45 -63.28 62.22
C MET A 1 -16.71 -61.82 61.84
N LYS A 2 -15.73 -60.92 62.11
CA LYS A 2 -15.84 -59.48 61.73
C LYS A 2 -15.14 -59.30 60.41
N LYS A 3 -15.90 -58.83 59.38
CA LYS A 3 -15.38 -58.48 58.06
C LYS A 3 -14.97 -57.01 58.05
N TYR A 4 -13.68 -56.75 57.88
CA TYR A 4 -13.15 -55.39 57.67
C TYR A 4 -13.21 -55.06 56.18
N VAL A 5 -13.95 -54.01 55.83
CA VAL A 5 -13.98 -53.45 54.47
C VAL A 5 -12.87 -52.38 54.44
N LEU A 6 -11.85 -52.62 53.66
CA LEU A 6 -10.75 -51.66 53.43
C LEU A 6 -11.14 -50.74 52.28
N THR A 7 -11.49 -49.48 52.58
CA THR A 7 -11.83 -48.49 51.53
C THR A 7 -10.51 -47.83 51.10
N LEU A 8 -10.07 -48.14 49.86
CA LEU A 8 -8.93 -47.48 49.21
C LEU A 8 -9.38 -46.05 48.77
N LEU A 9 -8.92 -45.03 49.46
CA LEU A 9 -8.98 -43.62 49.01
C LEU A 9 -7.81 -43.39 48.03
N CYS A 10 -8.14 -43.31 46.76
CA CYS A 10 -7.21 -42.89 45.70
C CYS A 10 -7.18 -41.36 45.66
N PRO A 11 -6.08 -40.67 45.95
CA PRO A 11 -6.01 -39.22 45.78
C PRO A 11 -5.93 -38.90 44.29
N LEU A 12 -7.00 -38.28 43.73
CA LEU A 12 -6.96 -37.65 42.44
C LEU A 12 -6.07 -36.40 42.55
N TRP A 13 -4.84 -36.52 42.08
CA TRP A 13 -4.01 -35.33 41.79
C TRP A 13 -4.52 -34.68 40.51
N LEU A 14 -5.33 -33.64 40.67
CA LEU A 14 -5.61 -32.71 39.57
C LEU A 14 -4.31 -31.94 39.27
N VAL A 15 -3.58 -32.38 38.27
CA VAL A 15 -2.51 -31.59 37.67
C VAL A 15 -3.17 -30.48 36.87
N ALA A 16 -3.33 -29.32 37.47
CA ALA A 16 -3.65 -28.10 36.77
C ALA A 16 -2.48 -27.79 35.84
N GLN A 17 -2.57 -28.20 34.60
CA GLN A 17 -1.67 -27.73 33.53
C GLN A 17 -1.95 -26.25 33.35
N ALA A 18 -1.11 -25.38 33.90
CA ALA A 18 -1.09 -23.98 33.57
C ALA A 18 -0.84 -23.86 32.07
N GLN A 19 -1.89 -23.56 31.29
CA GLN A 19 -1.74 -23.23 29.89
C GLN A 19 -0.82 -22.01 29.83
N LYS A 20 0.34 -22.19 29.21
CA LYS A 20 1.21 -21.05 28.88
C LYS A 20 0.34 -20.05 28.11
N PRO A 21 0.38 -18.75 28.48
CA PRO A 21 -0.34 -17.74 27.73
C PRO A 21 0.10 -17.87 26.27
N VAL A 22 -0.88 -18.07 25.37
CA VAL A 22 -0.63 -18.06 23.94
C VAL A 22 -0.11 -16.65 23.65
N ALA A 23 1.16 -16.56 23.30
CA ALA A 23 1.74 -15.28 22.90
C ALA A 23 0.86 -14.74 21.76
N THR A 24 0.31 -13.55 21.95
CA THR A 24 -0.37 -12.85 20.86
C THR A 24 0.63 -12.75 19.72
N PRO A 25 0.28 -13.22 18.50
CA PRO A 25 1.21 -13.16 17.40
C PRO A 25 1.64 -11.71 17.20
N GLU A 26 2.95 -11.49 17.21
CA GLU A 26 3.53 -10.18 16.97
C GLU A 26 3.09 -9.73 15.58
N LYS A 27 2.54 -8.53 15.46
CA LYS A 27 2.07 -8.00 14.16
C LYS A 27 3.29 -7.70 13.29
N PRO A 28 3.46 -8.38 12.14
CA PRO A 28 4.61 -8.12 11.27
C PRO A 28 4.49 -6.75 10.60
N ASN A 29 5.62 -6.09 10.33
CA ASN A 29 5.63 -4.98 9.41
C ASN A 29 5.31 -5.48 7.99
N VAL A 30 4.54 -4.69 7.24
CA VAL A 30 4.12 -5.02 5.88
C VAL A 30 4.65 -3.96 4.91
N ILE A 31 5.43 -4.39 3.93
CA ILE A 31 5.98 -3.53 2.88
C ILE A 31 5.47 -4.03 1.54
N ILE A 32 4.76 -3.18 0.80
CA ILE A 32 4.32 -3.45 -0.56
C ILE A 32 5.20 -2.65 -1.51
N VAL A 33 5.95 -3.34 -2.37
CA VAL A 33 6.81 -2.71 -3.38
C VAL A 33 6.20 -2.93 -4.75
N ILE A 34 5.87 -1.83 -5.44
CA ILE A 34 5.37 -1.86 -6.82
C ILE A 34 6.49 -1.40 -7.73
N ALA A 35 6.95 -2.29 -8.61
CA ALA A 35 7.82 -1.92 -9.70
C ALA A 35 6.96 -1.49 -10.90
N ASP A 36 7.17 -0.25 -11.34
CA ASP A 36 6.42 0.34 -12.45
C ASP A 36 7.04 -0.12 -13.78
N ASP A 37 6.21 -0.52 -14.73
CA ASP A 37 6.59 -0.99 -16.07
C ASP A 37 7.57 -2.17 -16.09
N LEU A 38 7.61 -2.98 -15.04
CA LEU A 38 8.43 -4.19 -14.96
C LEU A 38 7.66 -5.40 -15.49
N GLY A 39 8.19 -6.04 -16.52
CA GLY A 39 7.61 -7.25 -17.10
C GLY A 39 7.94 -8.52 -16.29
N TYR A 40 7.11 -9.54 -16.43
CA TYR A 40 7.32 -10.85 -15.80
C TYR A 40 8.70 -11.44 -16.13
N GLY A 41 9.14 -11.28 -17.38
CA GLY A 41 10.41 -11.82 -17.88
C GLY A 41 11.65 -10.98 -17.54
N ASP A 42 11.51 -9.85 -16.84
CA ASP A 42 12.63 -8.93 -16.58
C ASP A 42 13.44 -9.29 -15.32
N LEU A 43 12.97 -10.28 -14.56
CA LEU A 43 13.60 -10.72 -13.32
C LEU A 43 14.31 -12.06 -13.48
N SER A 44 15.54 -12.17 -12.93
CA SER A 44 16.33 -13.41 -13.00
C SER A 44 15.61 -14.61 -12.37
N CYS A 45 14.86 -14.40 -11.29
CA CYS A 45 14.07 -15.47 -10.66
C CYS A 45 12.92 -15.98 -11.53
N TYR A 46 12.55 -15.27 -12.60
CA TYR A 46 11.57 -15.69 -13.61
C TYR A 46 12.21 -16.09 -14.94
N GLY A 47 13.54 -16.11 -15.03
CA GLY A 47 14.24 -16.67 -16.17
C GLY A 47 15.01 -15.65 -17.03
N GLU A 48 15.05 -14.37 -16.66
CA GLU A 48 15.93 -13.39 -17.30
C GLU A 48 17.41 -13.81 -17.15
N LYS A 49 18.16 -13.73 -18.25
CA LYS A 49 19.57 -14.16 -18.29
C LYS A 49 20.56 -13.03 -18.54
N THR A 50 20.09 -11.93 -19.07
CA THR A 50 20.92 -10.77 -19.43
C THR A 50 21.05 -9.80 -18.28
N ILE A 51 19.93 -9.54 -17.59
CA ILE A 51 19.85 -8.64 -16.45
C ILE A 51 19.80 -9.46 -15.16
N HIS A 52 20.71 -9.21 -14.24
CA HIS A 52 20.74 -9.90 -12.96
C HIS A 52 20.06 -9.09 -11.88
N THR A 53 19.11 -9.71 -11.17
CA THR A 53 18.34 -9.07 -10.10
C THR A 53 18.54 -9.76 -8.75
N PRO A 54 19.79 -9.75 -8.21
CA PRO A 54 20.17 -10.61 -7.07
C PRO A 54 19.38 -10.33 -5.79
N ALA A 55 19.00 -9.08 -5.54
CA ALA A 55 18.21 -8.73 -4.36
C ALA A 55 16.78 -9.30 -4.44
N VAL A 56 16.12 -9.22 -5.61
CA VAL A 56 14.80 -9.81 -5.84
C VAL A 56 14.87 -11.32 -5.83
N ASP A 57 15.93 -11.90 -6.39
CA ASP A 57 16.17 -13.35 -6.36
C ASP A 57 16.35 -13.89 -4.93
N ALA A 58 16.99 -13.09 -4.06
CA ALA A 58 17.12 -13.46 -2.65
C ALA A 58 15.76 -13.47 -1.94
N LEU A 59 14.91 -12.47 -2.21
CA LEU A 59 13.53 -12.45 -1.70
C LEU A 59 12.72 -13.65 -2.23
N ALA A 60 12.83 -13.96 -3.51
CA ALA A 60 12.15 -15.10 -4.12
C ALA A 60 12.58 -16.45 -3.52
N LYS A 61 13.84 -16.57 -3.08
CA LYS A 61 14.35 -17.79 -2.41
C LYS A 61 13.88 -17.90 -0.95
N GLN A 62 13.62 -16.79 -0.28
CA GLN A 62 13.22 -16.75 1.12
C GLN A 62 11.70 -16.74 1.32
N GLY A 63 10.95 -16.42 0.28
CA GLY A 63 9.49 -16.27 0.31
C GLY A 63 8.77 -17.15 -0.68
N LEU A 64 7.55 -16.72 -1.03
CA LEU A 64 6.73 -17.37 -2.05
C LEU A 64 6.90 -16.66 -3.39
N ARG A 65 7.19 -17.42 -4.43
CA ARG A 65 7.22 -16.95 -5.81
C ARG A 65 5.96 -17.39 -6.54
N PHE A 66 5.16 -16.42 -6.96
CA PHE A 66 3.95 -16.69 -7.75
C PHE A 66 4.31 -16.83 -9.23
N THR A 67 3.98 -17.95 -9.83
CA THR A 67 4.23 -18.25 -11.24
C THR A 67 3.04 -17.90 -12.14
N ASN A 68 1.88 -17.59 -11.57
CA ASN A 68 0.66 -17.25 -12.29
C ASN A 68 -0.12 -16.18 -11.53
N ALA A 69 0.53 -15.04 -11.23
CA ALA A 69 -0.11 -13.86 -10.67
C ALA A 69 -0.26 -12.79 -11.74
N HIS A 70 -1.42 -12.13 -11.77
CA HIS A 70 -1.74 -11.12 -12.74
C HIS A 70 -2.17 -9.83 -12.05
N THR A 71 -1.74 -8.70 -12.57
CA THR A 71 -2.29 -7.40 -12.20
C THR A 71 -3.69 -7.25 -12.78
N THR A 72 -4.49 -6.38 -12.17
CA THR A 72 -5.86 -6.11 -12.65
C THR A 72 -5.90 -5.29 -13.92
N ALA A 73 -4.81 -4.60 -14.26
CA ALA A 73 -4.65 -3.82 -15.48
C ALA A 73 -3.17 -3.73 -15.86
N ALA A 74 -2.90 -3.46 -17.13
CA ALA A 74 -1.55 -3.33 -17.66
C ALA A 74 -0.95 -1.91 -17.51
N THR A 75 -1.68 -0.97 -16.90
CA THR A 75 -1.29 0.44 -16.81
C THR A 75 -1.38 0.99 -15.38
N CYS A 76 -0.71 2.13 -15.17
CA CYS A 76 -0.40 2.71 -13.85
C CYS A 76 -1.63 2.96 -12.96
N THR A 77 -2.44 3.97 -13.29
CA THR A 77 -3.59 4.39 -12.48
C THR A 77 -4.57 3.26 -12.19
N PRO A 78 -5.02 2.47 -13.19
CA PRO A 78 -5.96 1.38 -12.96
C PRO A 78 -5.44 0.31 -12.00
N SER A 79 -4.16 -0.09 -12.14
CA SER A 79 -3.53 -1.08 -11.27
C SER A 79 -3.38 -0.57 -9.85
N ARG A 80 -2.94 0.70 -9.69
CA ARG A 80 -2.80 1.36 -8.38
C ARG A 80 -4.13 1.52 -7.67
N TYR A 81 -5.17 1.94 -8.41
CA TYR A 81 -6.53 1.99 -7.91
C TYR A 81 -6.98 0.64 -7.36
N SER A 82 -6.84 -0.41 -8.15
CA SER A 82 -7.26 -1.75 -7.74
C SER A 82 -6.48 -2.29 -6.55
N LEU A 83 -5.17 -2.02 -6.49
CA LEU A 83 -4.34 -2.44 -5.35
C LEU A 83 -4.78 -1.76 -4.05
N LEU A 84 -5.02 -0.45 -4.08
CA LEU A 84 -5.35 0.28 -2.87
C LEU A 84 -6.79 0.04 -2.40
N THR A 85 -7.72 -0.19 -3.33
CA THR A 85 -9.16 -0.28 -3.01
C THR A 85 -9.69 -1.72 -2.96
N GLY A 86 -8.96 -2.70 -3.49
CA GLY A 86 -9.45 -4.07 -3.66
C GLY A 86 -10.54 -4.20 -4.72
N LEU A 87 -10.81 -3.17 -5.50
CA LEU A 87 -11.86 -3.15 -6.51
C LEU A 87 -11.27 -3.22 -7.92
N TYR A 88 -11.93 -3.92 -8.80
CA TYR A 88 -11.57 -3.91 -10.22
C TYR A 88 -11.81 -2.52 -10.83
N ASN A 89 -10.78 -1.97 -11.47
CA ASN A 89 -10.83 -0.66 -12.10
C ASN A 89 -11.91 -0.55 -13.19
N TRP A 90 -12.14 -1.60 -13.99
CA TRP A 90 -13.14 -1.59 -15.08
C TRP A 90 -14.61 -1.53 -14.61
N ARG A 91 -14.86 -1.59 -13.30
CA ARG A 91 -16.18 -1.34 -12.73
C ARG A 91 -16.54 0.14 -12.64
N ARG A 92 -15.58 1.01 -12.99
CA ARG A 92 -15.75 2.47 -13.02
C ARG A 92 -15.18 3.02 -14.33
N ASN A 93 -15.79 4.09 -14.85
CA ASN A 93 -15.36 4.72 -16.10
C ASN A 93 -14.25 5.77 -15.90
N ASP A 94 -13.97 6.17 -14.66
CA ASP A 94 -13.06 7.26 -14.28
C ASP A 94 -11.73 6.77 -13.69
N THR A 95 -11.37 5.52 -13.92
CA THR A 95 -10.13 4.90 -13.43
C THR A 95 -9.10 4.65 -14.53
N GLY A 96 -9.21 5.33 -15.66
CA GLY A 96 -8.21 5.32 -16.73
C GLY A 96 -6.90 6.00 -16.31
N ILE A 97 -5.90 6.00 -17.19
CA ILE A 97 -4.64 6.71 -16.95
C ILE A 97 -4.95 8.19 -16.74
N THR A 98 -4.51 8.74 -15.60
CA THR A 98 -4.77 10.13 -15.24
C THR A 98 -3.74 11.08 -15.83
N ASP A 99 -4.17 12.31 -16.10
CA ASP A 99 -3.29 13.43 -16.43
C ASP A 99 -2.61 13.99 -15.17
N GLY A 100 -1.66 14.91 -15.34
CA GLY A 100 -0.96 15.58 -14.22
C GLY A 100 -1.86 16.48 -13.38
N ASP A 101 -2.95 16.97 -13.97
CA ASP A 101 -3.97 17.83 -13.35
C ASP A 101 -5.21 17.07 -12.87
N ALA A 102 -5.19 15.74 -12.86
CA ALA A 102 -6.36 14.95 -12.51
C ALA A 102 -6.80 15.18 -11.05
N ALA A 103 -8.11 15.26 -10.85
CA ALA A 103 -8.70 15.14 -9.52
C ALA A 103 -8.42 13.75 -8.93
N MET A 104 -8.52 13.63 -7.62
CA MET A 104 -8.27 12.37 -6.93
C MET A 104 -9.28 11.28 -7.35
N VAL A 105 -8.77 10.16 -7.83
CA VAL A 105 -9.57 9.02 -8.35
C VAL A 105 -10.21 8.22 -7.22
N ILE A 106 -9.48 8.03 -6.11
CA ILE A 106 -10.01 7.35 -4.92
C ILE A 106 -10.72 8.39 -4.06
N ARG A 107 -12.00 8.21 -3.84
CA ARG A 107 -12.79 9.13 -3.02
C ARG A 107 -12.47 8.93 -1.54
N PRO A 108 -12.46 9.98 -0.70
CA PRO A 108 -12.17 9.88 0.73
C PRO A 108 -13.08 8.89 1.49
N GLU A 109 -14.32 8.69 1.02
CA GLU A 109 -15.28 7.76 1.63
C GLU A 109 -15.00 6.30 1.28
N GLN A 110 -14.10 6.05 0.34
CA GLN A 110 -13.79 4.72 -0.15
C GLN A 110 -12.72 4.08 0.73
N THR A 111 -13.07 2.98 1.37
CA THR A 111 -12.12 2.20 2.18
C THR A 111 -10.94 1.71 1.33
N THR A 112 -9.75 1.91 1.82
CA THR A 112 -8.50 1.46 1.21
C THR A 112 -7.79 0.42 2.07
N ILE A 113 -6.75 -0.19 1.51
CA ILE A 113 -5.86 -1.07 2.29
C ILE A 113 -5.19 -0.32 3.45
N ALA A 114 -4.90 0.99 3.30
CA ALA A 114 -4.34 1.81 4.36
C ALA A 114 -5.31 1.95 5.53
N ASP A 115 -6.60 2.19 5.27
CA ASP A 115 -7.63 2.23 6.31
C ASP A 115 -7.73 0.91 7.06
N LEU A 116 -7.67 -0.22 6.34
CA LEU A 116 -7.69 -1.54 6.97
C LEU A 116 -6.49 -1.74 7.91
N PHE A 117 -5.30 -1.35 7.48
CA PHE A 117 -4.11 -1.42 8.34
C PHE A 117 -4.23 -0.50 9.56
N LYS A 118 -4.78 0.70 9.41
CA LYS A 118 -5.05 1.61 10.54
C LYS A 118 -6.02 0.99 11.54
N THR A 119 -7.11 0.36 11.09
CA THR A 119 -8.04 -0.34 12.01
C THR A 119 -7.36 -1.47 12.77
N ALA A 120 -6.32 -2.06 12.20
CA ALA A 120 -5.48 -3.06 12.86
C ALA A 120 -4.37 -2.44 13.73
N GLY A 121 -4.28 -1.10 13.84
CA GLY A 121 -3.33 -0.38 14.67
C GLY A 121 -1.93 -0.25 14.07
N TYR A 122 -1.83 -0.25 12.74
CA TYR A 122 -0.58 0.07 12.03
C TYR A 122 -0.48 1.56 11.75
N THR A 123 0.75 2.05 11.68
CA THR A 123 1.07 3.32 11.03
C THR A 123 1.30 3.06 9.54
N THR A 124 0.73 3.90 8.69
CA THR A 124 0.69 3.69 7.25
C THR A 124 1.48 4.76 6.49
N GLY A 125 2.21 4.36 5.46
CA GLY A 125 2.98 5.29 4.63
C GLY A 125 2.89 4.97 3.15
N ALA A 126 2.87 6.01 2.29
CA ALA A 126 2.95 5.90 0.85
C ALA A 126 4.13 6.70 0.31
N ILE A 127 5.01 6.06 -0.48
CA ILE A 127 6.23 6.67 -1.00
C ILE A 127 6.38 6.37 -2.49
N GLY A 128 6.76 7.36 -3.27
CA GLY A 128 7.06 7.22 -4.69
C GLY A 128 5.95 7.69 -5.63
N LYS A 129 5.82 7.07 -6.81
CA LYS A 129 4.84 7.45 -7.82
C LYS A 129 3.42 7.27 -7.31
N TRP A 130 2.62 8.34 -7.32
CA TRP A 130 1.21 8.31 -6.93
C TRP A 130 0.29 7.96 -8.11
N HIS A 131 0.17 8.84 -9.06
CA HIS A 131 -0.59 8.69 -10.29
C HIS A 131 -2.07 8.29 -10.08
N LEU A 132 -2.69 8.82 -9.04
CA LEU A 132 -4.10 8.60 -8.71
C LEU A 132 -4.88 9.92 -8.60
N GLY A 133 -4.30 11.01 -9.16
CA GLY A 133 -4.85 12.34 -9.04
C GLY A 133 -4.74 12.91 -7.63
N LEU A 134 -4.98 14.19 -7.49
CA LEU A 134 -4.92 14.96 -6.24
C LEU A 134 -5.93 16.09 -6.30
N GLY A 135 -6.46 16.50 -5.14
CA GLY A 135 -7.43 17.56 -5.09
C GLY A 135 -8.84 17.14 -5.51
N ALA A 136 -9.82 18.02 -5.31
CA ALA A 136 -11.23 17.74 -5.54
C ALA A 136 -11.62 17.84 -7.03
N GLU A 137 -10.94 18.71 -7.80
CA GLU A 137 -11.28 19.01 -9.18
C GLU A 137 -10.07 18.97 -10.09
N LYS A 138 -10.30 18.62 -11.36
CA LYS A 138 -9.25 18.63 -12.39
C LYS A 138 -8.70 20.05 -12.57
N GLY A 139 -7.39 20.20 -12.45
CA GLY A 139 -6.70 21.49 -12.58
C GLY A 139 -6.89 22.44 -11.40
N GLY A 140 -7.59 22.01 -10.34
CA GLY A 140 -7.86 22.81 -9.13
C GLY A 140 -6.82 22.66 -8.02
N GLN A 141 -5.70 21.99 -8.26
CA GLN A 141 -4.66 21.78 -7.26
C GLN A 141 -3.92 23.09 -6.94
N ASP A 142 -3.90 23.47 -5.68
CA ASP A 142 -3.04 24.56 -5.20
C ASP A 142 -1.63 24.03 -4.89
N TRP A 143 -0.73 24.10 -5.87
CA TRP A 143 0.66 23.66 -5.74
C TRP A 143 1.50 24.52 -4.79
N ASN A 144 0.97 25.67 -4.37
CA ASN A 144 1.62 26.57 -3.41
C ASN A 144 1.06 26.42 -1.99
N GLY A 145 0.04 25.61 -1.82
CA GLY A 145 -0.68 25.43 -0.58
C GLY A 145 -0.83 23.97 -0.14
N PHE A 146 -1.98 23.68 0.45
CA PHE A 146 -2.36 22.32 0.90
C PHE A 146 -3.34 21.70 -0.10
N ILE A 147 -2.96 20.55 -0.65
CA ILE A 147 -3.75 19.87 -1.68
C ILE A 147 -4.64 18.81 -1.02
N THR A 148 -5.94 19.00 -1.08
CA THR A 148 -6.93 18.07 -0.53
C THR A 148 -8.09 17.85 -1.51
N PRO A 149 -8.64 16.64 -1.62
CA PRO A 149 -8.16 15.41 -1.00
C PRO A 149 -6.81 14.91 -1.54
N GLY A 150 -6.13 14.11 -0.72
CA GLY A 150 -4.84 13.50 -1.03
C GLY A 150 -4.63 12.20 -0.26
N ALA A 151 -3.41 11.73 -0.14
CA ALA A 151 -3.11 10.42 0.45
C ALA A 151 -3.57 10.28 1.91
N SER A 152 -3.52 11.36 2.71
CA SER A 152 -3.97 11.31 4.11
C SER A 152 -5.48 11.12 4.24
N ASP A 153 -6.25 11.58 3.23
CA ASP A 153 -7.72 11.46 3.22
C ASP A 153 -8.20 10.03 2.91
N ILE A 154 -7.28 9.13 2.55
CA ILE A 154 -7.55 7.71 2.26
C ILE A 154 -6.69 6.77 3.09
N GLY A 155 -6.35 7.17 4.31
CA GLY A 155 -5.80 6.30 5.33
C GLY A 155 -4.28 6.30 5.49
N PHE A 156 -3.50 7.10 4.74
CA PHE A 156 -2.06 7.19 4.95
C PHE A 156 -1.69 8.23 6.00
N ASP A 157 -0.92 7.82 7.02
CA ASP A 157 -0.41 8.71 8.07
C ASP A 157 0.77 9.56 7.60
N TYR A 158 1.53 9.03 6.64
CA TYR A 158 2.65 9.73 6.01
C TYR A 158 2.64 9.51 4.50
N SER A 159 3.01 10.52 3.74
CA SER A 159 3.19 10.37 2.30
C SER A 159 4.36 11.22 1.77
N TYR A 160 5.15 10.64 0.85
CA TYR A 160 6.16 11.35 0.08
C TYR A 160 6.05 10.92 -1.38
N LEU A 161 5.33 11.68 -2.17
CA LEU A 161 4.77 11.24 -3.44
C LEU A 161 5.23 12.11 -4.61
N MET A 162 5.49 11.49 -5.74
CA MET A 162 5.46 12.16 -7.03
C MET A 162 4.01 12.16 -7.53
N ALA A 163 3.46 13.34 -7.79
CA ALA A 163 2.03 13.55 -8.08
C ALA A 163 1.47 12.64 -9.19
N ALA A 164 2.16 12.57 -10.32
CA ALA A 164 1.79 11.70 -11.44
C ALA A 164 3.00 10.85 -11.88
N THR A 165 3.68 11.27 -12.92
CA THR A 165 4.86 10.65 -13.53
C THR A 165 5.91 11.71 -13.81
N ALA A 166 7.16 11.31 -14.05
CA ALA A 166 8.25 12.24 -14.31
C ALA A 166 8.11 13.00 -15.65
N ASP A 167 7.25 12.54 -16.54
CA ASP A 167 6.93 13.16 -17.83
C ASP A 167 5.69 14.07 -17.80
N ARG A 168 5.12 14.34 -16.64
CA ARG A 168 3.91 15.16 -16.47
C ARG A 168 4.12 16.29 -15.51
N VAL A 169 3.47 17.42 -15.79
CA VAL A 169 3.55 18.61 -14.97
C VAL A 169 2.45 18.64 -13.91
N PRO A 170 2.77 19.17 -12.71
CA PRO A 170 4.12 19.51 -12.25
C PRO A 170 4.90 18.24 -11.85
N CYS A 171 6.18 18.22 -12.15
CA CYS A 171 7.09 17.15 -11.71
C CYS A 171 7.69 17.54 -10.35
N VAL A 172 6.87 17.48 -9.30
CA VAL A 172 7.24 17.85 -7.93
C VAL A 172 7.03 16.68 -6.97
N TRP A 173 7.81 16.69 -5.89
CA TRP A 173 7.54 15.83 -4.75
C TRP A 173 6.57 16.51 -3.79
N ILE A 174 5.68 15.73 -3.24
CA ILE A 174 4.65 16.18 -2.30
C ILE A 174 4.83 15.40 -1.01
N GLU A 175 5.08 16.10 0.07
CA GLU A 175 5.13 15.55 1.41
C GLU A 175 3.88 15.95 2.19
N ASN A 176 3.12 14.97 2.64
CA ASN A 176 1.90 15.18 3.43
C ASN A 176 1.00 16.28 2.83
N GLN A 177 0.72 16.15 1.52
CA GLN A 177 -0.18 17.03 0.76
C GLN A 177 0.32 18.46 0.54
N ARG A 178 1.64 18.71 0.71
CA ARG A 178 2.29 19.97 0.31
C ARG A 178 3.50 19.69 -0.57
N VAL A 179 3.81 20.59 -1.46
CA VAL A 179 5.04 20.48 -2.24
C VAL A 179 6.24 20.51 -1.29
N ALA A 180 7.08 19.47 -1.38
CA ALA A 180 8.27 19.35 -0.56
C ALA A 180 9.28 20.45 -0.89
N ASN A 181 9.89 21.04 0.13
CA ASN A 181 10.86 22.14 0.00
C ASN A 181 10.30 23.37 -0.77
N TYR A 182 9.00 23.63 -0.62
CA TYR A 182 8.35 24.77 -1.25
C TYR A 182 9.01 26.09 -0.80
N ASP A 183 9.36 26.94 -1.78
CA ASP A 183 9.88 28.28 -1.56
C ASP A 183 8.78 29.32 -1.84
N PRO A 184 8.26 30.05 -0.82
CA PRO A 184 7.24 31.06 -1.02
C PRO A 184 7.69 32.25 -1.88
N SER A 185 9.01 32.48 -2.00
CA SER A 185 9.56 33.55 -2.85
C SER A 185 9.60 33.18 -4.33
N ALA A 186 9.42 31.88 -4.64
CA ALA A 186 9.40 31.34 -6.00
C ALA A 186 8.15 30.48 -6.21
N PRO A 187 6.95 31.10 -6.28
CA PRO A 187 5.70 30.35 -6.39
C PRO A 187 5.64 29.51 -7.66
N ILE A 188 5.09 28.32 -7.52
CA ILE A 188 4.91 27.37 -8.61
C ILE A 188 3.77 27.84 -9.51
N SER A 189 4.07 28.00 -10.80
CA SER A 189 3.08 28.22 -11.84
C SER A 189 3.08 27.05 -12.81
N VAL A 190 1.92 26.46 -13.03
CA VAL A 190 1.78 25.27 -13.87
C VAL A 190 0.88 25.55 -15.06
N SER A 191 1.33 25.20 -16.26
CA SER A 191 0.50 25.17 -17.46
C SER A 191 0.34 23.71 -17.91
N TYR A 192 -0.89 23.25 -17.94
CA TYR A 192 -1.24 21.89 -18.45
C TYR A 192 -1.50 21.86 -19.95
N ARG A 193 -1.44 23.02 -20.60
CA ARG A 193 -1.55 23.10 -22.07
C ARG A 193 -0.18 22.82 -22.66
N ALA A 194 -0.16 21.99 -23.71
CA ALA A 194 1.04 21.88 -24.55
C ALA A 194 1.43 23.28 -25.06
N PRO A 195 2.72 23.58 -25.13
CA PRO A 195 3.21 24.82 -25.70
C PRO A 195 2.81 24.99 -27.18
#